data_3926a74afe6e9da4c2b78e1cd49f06cc
#
_entry.id   3926a74afe6e9da4c2b78e1cd49f06cc
#
_cell.length_a   1.000
_cell.length_b   1.000
_cell.length_c   1.000
_cell.angle_alpha   90.00
_cell.angle_beta   90.00
_cell.angle_gamma   90.00
#
_symmetry.space_group_name_H-M   'P 1'
#
loop_
_entity.id
_entity.type
_entity.pdbx_description
1 polymer ?
#
loop_
_entity_poly.entity_id
_entity_poly.type
_entity_poly.pdbx_seq_one_letter_code
_entity_poly.pdbx_strand_id
1 'polypeptide(L)'
;MRRGRKIPAHFLCGAWCREQLAGYTGMINLETIGGRIIEVHLRFADQWPDLYGTGWVEALIRLYEYGEWRFDDSERRTGYSVVLFMPHGSRYRHPPKELQAEIAALPGVSSLQITFHQELDPARHAMPPGGFRVAIVNCWDRKKGNAARDRLRSFFIAGT
;
A
#
# COMPACT_ATOMS: atom_id res chain seq x y z
N MET A 1 -37.65 1.75 -10.60
CA MET A 1 -36.61 1.29 -9.64
C MET A 1 -35.80 2.49 -9.17
N ARG A 2 -35.93 2.92 -7.92
CA ARG A 2 -35.11 4.02 -7.36
C ARG A 2 -33.72 3.48 -7.13
N ARG A 3 -32.70 4.02 -7.82
CA ARG A 3 -31.28 3.77 -7.49
C ARG A 3 -31.03 4.30 -6.08
N GLY A 4 -30.88 3.39 -5.11
CA GLY A 4 -30.53 3.76 -3.75
C GLY A 4 -29.24 4.57 -3.77
N ARG A 5 -29.19 5.68 -3.04
CA ARG A 5 -27.97 6.49 -2.83
C ARG A 5 -26.90 5.56 -2.24
N LYS A 6 -25.81 5.32 -2.96
CA LYS A 6 -24.67 4.57 -2.40
C LYS A 6 -24.08 5.43 -1.30
N ILE A 7 -24.16 4.95 -0.07
CA ILE A 7 -23.49 5.58 1.07
C ILE A 7 -21.97 5.42 0.84
N PRO A 8 -21.16 6.49 0.88
CA PRO A 8 -19.72 6.37 0.71
C PRO A 8 -19.10 5.45 1.78
N ALA A 9 -18.14 4.61 1.39
CA ALA A 9 -17.53 3.60 2.27
C ALA A 9 -16.98 4.18 3.58
N HIS A 10 -16.41 5.40 3.56
CA HIS A 10 -15.88 6.05 4.75
C HIS A 10 -16.95 6.36 5.81
N PHE A 11 -18.21 6.61 5.44
CA PHE A 11 -19.29 6.78 6.41
C PHE A 11 -19.66 5.48 7.09
N LEU A 12 -19.70 4.37 6.34
CA LEU A 12 -19.97 3.04 6.88
C LEU A 12 -18.85 2.59 7.82
N CYS A 13 -17.60 2.78 7.44
CA CYS A 13 -16.44 2.47 8.27
C CYS A 13 -16.44 3.29 9.56
N GLY A 14 -16.71 4.59 9.50
CA GLY A 14 -16.75 5.46 10.69
C GLY A 14 -17.86 5.09 11.67
N ALA A 15 -19.06 4.69 11.18
CA ALA A 15 -20.15 4.21 12.03
C ALA A 15 -19.77 2.89 12.71
N TRP A 16 -19.25 1.94 11.93
CA TRP A 16 -18.79 0.65 12.43
C TRP A 16 -17.71 0.79 13.52
N CYS A 17 -16.71 1.65 13.31
CA CYS A 17 -15.65 1.89 14.30
C CYS A 17 -16.21 2.44 15.62
N ARG A 18 -17.15 3.39 15.57
CA ARG A 18 -17.77 3.93 16.79
C ARG A 18 -18.54 2.88 17.58
N GLU A 19 -19.18 1.95 16.89
CA GLU A 19 -19.98 0.91 17.52
C GLU A 19 -19.10 -0.24 18.05
N GLN A 20 -18.18 -0.75 17.22
CA GLN A 20 -17.43 -1.96 17.52
C GLN A 20 -16.12 -1.72 18.28
N LEU A 21 -15.56 -0.51 18.21
CA LEU A 21 -14.27 -0.15 18.79
C LEU A 21 -14.39 0.98 19.82
N ALA A 22 -15.50 1.05 20.55
CA ALA A 22 -15.69 2.02 21.61
C ALA A 22 -14.59 1.91 22.67
N GLY A 23 -13.89 3.02 22.96
CA GLY A 23 -12.77 3.06 23.91
C GLY A 23 -11.41 2.63 23.34
N TYR A 24 -11.32 2.20 22.07
CA TYR A 24 -10.05 1.92 21.44
C TYR A 24 -9.35 3.23 21.02
N THR A 25 -8.08 3.36 21.38
CA THR A 25 -7.18 4.42 20.89
C THR A 25 -6.02 3.77 20.16
N GLY A 26 -5.84 4.10 18.89
CA GLY A 26 -4.77 3.52 18.06
C GLY A 26 -5.10 3.60 16.57
N MET A 27 -4.22 3.05 15.77
CA MET A 27 -4.41 2.99 14.32
C MET A 27 -5.24 1.76 13.94
N ILE A 28 -6.06 1.95 12.91
CA ILE A 28 -6.93 0.90 12.36
C ILE A 28 -6.73 0.89 10.85
N ASN A 29 -6.51 -0.29 10.29
CA ASN A 29 -6.62 -0.54 8.86
C ASN A 29 -7.90 -1.31 8.57
N LEU A 30 -8.77 -0.73 7.75
CA LEU A 30 -10.02 -1.33 7.30
C LEU A 30 -9.92 -1.66 5.82
N GLU A 31 -10.01 -2.94 5.49
CA GLU A 31 -10.06 -3.40 4.11
C GLU A 31 -11.52 -3.55 3.66
N THR A 32 -11.83 -3.01 2.50
CA THR A 32 -13.21 -3.01 1.99
C THR A 32 -13.26 -3.41 0.52
N ILE A 33 -14.27 -4.20 0.17
CA ILE A 33 -14.63 -4.52 -1.22
C ILE A 33 -16.10 -4.15 -1.44
N GLY A 34 -16.35 -3.34 -2.47
CA GLY A 34 -17.70 -2.90 -2.80
C GLY A 34 -18.42 -2.16 -1.67
N GLY A 35 -17.65 -1.50 -0.77
CA GLY A 35 -18.17 -0.80 0.40
C GLY A 35 -18.47 -1.67 1.60
N ARG A 36 -18.14 -2.96 1.56
CA ARG A 36 -18.26 -3.89 2.71
C ARG A 36 -16.90 -4.08 3.34
N ILE A 37 -16.81 -4.00 4.66
CA ILE A 37 -15.60 -4.35 5.41
C ILE A 37 -15.38 -5.85 5.27
N ILE A 38 -14.20 -6.25 4.84
CA ILE A 38 -13.78 -7.65 4.68
C ILE A 38 -12.71 -8.03 5.69
N GLU A 39 -11.92 -7.06 6.15
CA GLU A 39 -10.87 -7.29 7.12
C GLU A 39 -10.62 -6.04 7.97
N VAL A 40 -10.25 -6.24 9.23
CA VAL A 40 -9.93 -5.18 10.20
C VAL A 40 -8.63 -5.55 10.90
N HIS A 41 -7.67 -4.65 10.85
CA HIS A 41 -6.42 -4.77 11.59
C HIS A 41 -6.28 -3.61 12.58
N LEU A 42 -5.92 -3.90 13.82
CA LEU A 42 -5.63 -2.87 14.84
C LEU A 42 -4.18 -2.37 14.70
N ARG A 43 -3.81 -2.01 13.50
CA ARG A 43 -2.53 -1.47 13.08
C ARG A 43 -2.69 -0.62 11.83
N PHE A 44 -1.66 0.13 11.45
CA PHE A 44 -1.61 0.84 10.17
C PHE A 44 -1.36 -0.11 8.99
N ALA A 45 -1.66 0.34 7.78
CA ALA A 45 -1.25 -0.31 6.54
C ALA A 45 0.18 0.08 6.18
N ASP A 46 0.94 -0.85 5.60
CA ASP A 46 2.37 -0.69 5.27
C ASP A 46 2.66 0.53 4.39
N GLN A 47 1.67 0.93 3.57
CA GLN A 47 1.81 2.02 2.62
C GLN A 47 1.71 3.42 3.25
N TRP A 48 1.13 3.55 4.44
CA TRP A 48 0.89 4.86 5.05
C TRP A 48 2.17 5.66 5.36
N PRO A 49 3.23 5.07 5.94
CA PRO A 49 4.48 5.80 6.16
C PRO A 49 5.04 6.37 4.86
N ASP A 50 5.02 5.57 3.79
CA ASP A 50 5.52 5.97 2.48
C ASP A 50 4.67 7.06 1.81
N LEU A 51 3.34 7.01 2.02
CA LEU A 51 2.41 7.96 1.42
C LEU A 51 2.34 9.29 2.19
N TYR A 52 2.45 9.27 3.51
CA TYR A 52 2.44 10.49 4.31
C TYR A 52 3.85 11.07 4.54
N GLY A 53 4.89 10.23 4.48
CA GLY A 53 6.29 10.68 4.58
C GLY A 53 6.71 11.08 5.99
N THR A 54 7.61 12.05 6.04
CA THR A 54 8.29 12.49 7.27
C THR A 54 7.31 12.97 8.35
N GLY A 55 7.54 12.56 9.60
CA GLY A 55 6.74 12.96 10.76
C GLY A 55 5.55 12.05 11.05
N TRP A 56 5.13 11.20 10.10
CA TRP A 56 3.99 10.31 10.32
C TRP A 56 4.30 9.19 11.32
N VAL A 57 5.48 8.58 11.23
CA VAL A 57 5.91 7.52 12.16
C VAL A 57 6.09 8.07 13.57
N GLU A 58 6.67 9.24 13.70
CA GLU A 58 6.82 9.96 14.99
C GLU A 58 5.46 10.26 15.62
N ALA A 59 4.49 10.70 14.83
CA ALA A 59 3.12 10.90 15.30
C ALA A 59 2.47 9.60 15.76
N LEU A 60 2.74 8.49 15.07
CA LEU A 60 2.27 7.17 15.46
C LEU A 60 2.87 6.71 16.80
N ILE A 61 4.16 6.90 17.01
CA ILE A 61 4.83 6.61 18.28
C ILE A 61 4.17 7.41 19.40
N ARG A 62 3.96 8.71 19.22
CA ARG A 62 3.29 9.57 20.21
C ARG A 62 1.88 9.11 20.53
N LEU A 63 1.14 8.65 19.52
CA LEU A 63 -0.21 8.13 19.72
C LEU A 63 -0.20 6.93 20.68
N TYR A 64 0.74 6.00 20.51
CA TYR A 64 0.83 4.80 21.37
C TYR A 64 1.46 5.04 22.73
N GLU A 65 2.39 5.98 22.83
CA GLU A 65 3.04 6.32 24.12
C GLU A 65 2.19 7.24 25.00
N TYR A 66 1.53 8.24 24.38
CA TYR A 66 0.88 9.32 25.12
C TYR A 66 -0.62 9.45 24.83
N GLY A 67 -1.18 8.66 23.93
CA GLY A 67 -2.57 8.80 23.47
C GLY A 67 -2.81 10.05 22.63
N GLU A 68 -1.75 10.69 22.11
CA GLU A 68 -1.83 11.96 21.39
C GLU A 68 -1.52 11.79 19.90
N TRP A 69 -2.49 12.09 19.06
CA TRP A 69 -2.26 12.19 17.62
C TRP A 69 -1.89 13.62 17.24
N ARG A 70 -0.66 13.82 16.76
CA ARG A 70 -0.13 15.12 16.31
C ARG A 70 0.52 14.99 14.94
N PHE A 71 -0.31 14.85 13.93
CA PHE A 71 0.11 14.86 12.53
C PHE A 71 -0.86 15.73 11.74
N ASP A 72 -0.32 16.61 10.90
CA ASP A 72 -1.17 17.43 10.02
C ASP A 72 -1.64 16.58 8.83
N ASP A 73 -2.90 16.19 8.87
CA ASP A 73 -3.58 15.46 7.82
C ASP A 73 -4.69 16.28 7.15
N SER A 74 -4.63 17.61 7.28
CA SER A 74 -5.62 18.54 6.74
C SER A 74 -5.76 18.41 5.22
N GLU A 75 -4.66 18.16 4.52
CA GLU A 75 -4.63 17.92 3.06
C GLU A 75 -4.81 16.44 2.69
N ARG A 76 -5.83 15.81 3.24
CA ARG A 76 -6.12 14.40 2.93
C ARG A 76 -6.33 14.19 1.45
N ARG A 77 -5.56 13.29 0.88
CA ARG A 77 -5.65 12.90 -0.52
C ARG A 77 -5.64 11.38 -0.67
N THR A 78 -6.09 10.90 -1.82
CA THR A 78 -6.07 9.48 -2.14
C THR A 78 -4.70 9.07 -2.62
N GLY A 79 -4.10 8.07 -1.98
CA GLY A 79 -2.90 7.38 -2.45
C GLY A 79 -3.25 6.03 -3.05
N TYR A 80 -2.32 5.50 -3.84
CA TYR A 80 -2.45 4.21 -4.53
C TYR A 80 -1.20 3.37 -4.30
N SER A 81 -1.41 2.08 -4.03
CA SER A 81 -0.36 1.07 -4.07
C SER A 81 -0.53 0.23 -5.33
N VAL A 82 0.37 0.41 -6.28
CA VAL A 82 0.35 -0.30 -7.55
C VAL A 82 1.30 -1.48 -7.46
N VAL A 83 0.72 -2.68 -7.38
CA VAL A 83 1.47 -3.92 -7.18
C VAL A 83 1.93 -4.50 -8.51
N LEU A 84 3.17 -4.98 -8.55
CA LEU A 84 3.71 -5.78 -9.64
C LEU A 84 3.77 -7.24 -9.22
N PHE A 85 3.04 -8.08 -9.94
CA PHE A 85 3.13 -9.53 -9.86
C PHE A 85 3.88 -10.08 -11.08
N MET A 86 4.72 -11.08 -10.83
CA MET A 86 5.44 -11.82 -11.87
C MET A 86 5.11 -13.31 -11.77
N PRO A 87 5.21 -14.10 -12.87
CA PRO A 87 4.96 -15.53 -12.86
C PRO A 87 5.80 -16.28 -11.84
N HIS A 88 5.25 -17.39 -11.32
CA HIS A 88 6.01 -18.32 -10.50
C HIS A 88 7.00 -19.15 -11.32
N GLY A 89 7.96 -19.74 -10.64
CA GLY A 89 8.90 -20.69 -11.23
C GLY A 89 10.12 -20.05 -11.89
N SER A 90 10.13 -18.74 -12.09
CA SER A 90 11.29 -18.01 -12.62
C SER A 90 12.11 -17.39 -11.49
N ARG A 91 13.43 -17.35 -11.66
CA ARG A 91 14.34 -16.65 -10.74
C ARG A 91 14.49 -15.19 -11.17
N TYR A 92 14.03 -14.28 -10.34
CA TYR A 92 14.16 -12.84 -10.58
C TYR A 92 15.33 -12.26 -9.76
N ARG A 93 15.99 -11.26 -10.33
CA ARG A 93 17.00 -10.45 -9.63
C ARG A 93 16.42 -9.10 -9.24
N HIS A 94 16.93 -8.52 -8.17
CA HIS A 94 16.56 -7.14 -7.81
C HIS A 94 16.98 -6.17 -8.94
N PRO A 95 16.15 -5.18 -9.25
CA PRO A 95 16.56 -4.11 -10.16
C PRO A 95 17.82 -3.41 -9.61
N PRO A 96 18.72 -2.93 -10.47
CA PRO A 96 19.84 -2.10 -10.04
C PRO A 96 19.38 -0.92 -9.19
N LYS A 97 20.20 -0.49 -8.23
CA LYS A 97 19.84 0.62 -7.34
C LYS A 97 19.55 1.91 -8.10
N GLU A 98 20.26 2.13 -9.19
CA GLU A 98 20.08 3.27 -10.10
C GLU A 98 18.66 3.28 -10.68
N LEU A 99 18.19 2.15 -11.20
CA LEU A 99 16.83 2.02 -11.73
C LEU A 99 15.78 2.19 -10.62
N GLN A 100 16.05 1.64 -9.43
CA GLN A 100 15.15 1.82 -8.28
C GLN A 100 15.04 3.31 -7.92
N ALA A 101 16.18 4.03 -7.85
CA ALA A 101 16.23 5.45 -7.56
C ALA A 101 15.52 6.30 -8.64
N GLU A 102 15.74 5.99 -9.92
CA GLU A 102 15.06 6.65 -11.04
C GLU A 102 13.54 6.51 -10.93
N ILE A 103 13.05 5.31 -10.61
CA ILE A 103 11.60 5.05 -10.48
C ILE A 103 11.03 5.75 -9.26
N ALA A 104 11.73 5.72 -8.13
CA ALA A 104 11.31 6.41 -6.91
C ALA A 104 11.27 7.93 -7.08
N ALA A 105 12.12 8.50 -7.96
CA ALA A 105 12.16 9.93 -8.26
C ALA A 105 11.10 10.39 -9.28
N LEU A 106 10.32 9.49 -9.86
CA LEU A 106 9.29 9.86 -10.84
C LEU A 106 8.21 10.75 -10.20
N PRO A 107 7.77 11.82 -10.86
CA PRO A 107 6.73 12.70 -10.34
C PRO A 107 5.44 11.95 -10.00
N GLY A 108 4.97 12.07 -8.76
CA GLY A 108 3.77 11.41 -8.27
C GLY A 108 3.99 10.01 -7.71
N VAL A 109 5.20 9.47 -7.76
CA VAL A 109 5.63 8.30 -6.97
C VAL A 109 6.02 8.79 -5.57
N SER A 110 5.58 8.10 -4.54
CA SER A 110 5.95 8.35 -3.15
C SER A 110 7.11 7.45 -2.73
N SER A 111 7.00 6.16 -3.06
CA SER A 111 8.05 5.18 -2.76
C SER A 111 7.99 3.98 -3.70
N LEU A 112 9.11 3.25 -3.74
CA LEU A 112 9.23 1.95 -4.38
C LEU A 112 9.70 0.92 -3.36
N GLN A 113 8.97 -0.19 -3.25
CA GLN A 113 9.34 -1.32 -2.42
C GLN A 113 9.61 -2.53 -3.30
N ILE A 114 10.75 -3.21 -3.11
CA ILE A 114 11.02 -4.53 -3.67
C ILE A 114 10.68 -5.55 -2.58
N THR A 115 9.77 -6.49 -2.87
CA THR A 115 9.08 -7.29 -1.86
C THR A 115 9.46 -8.78 -1.86
N PHE A 116 10.51 -9.14 -2.57
CA PHE A 116 10.98 -10.53 -2.63
C PHE A 116 12.46 -10.65 -2.27
N HIS A 117 12.87 -11.85 -1.92
CA HIS A 117 14.25 -12.20 -1.65
C HIS A 117 14.81 -12.98 -2.84
N GLN A 118 15.73 -12.39 -3.59
CA GLN A 118 16.30 -13.00 -4.79
C GLN A 118 17.11 -14.29 -4.52
N GLU A 119 17.50 -14.49 -3.24
CA GLU A 119 18.23 -15.67 -2.78
C GLU A 119 17.32 -16.88 -2.54
N LEU A 120 16.02 -16.66 -2.42
CA LEU A 120 15.07 -17.75 -2.19
C LEU A 120 14.85 -18.55 -3.46
N ASP A 121 14.66 -19.87 -3.27
CA ASP A 121 14.21 -20.75 -4.33
C ASP A 121 12.85 -20.24 -4.86
N PRO A 122 12.68 -20.10 -6.19
CA PRO A 122 11.40 -19.69 -6.78
C PRO A 122 10.19 -20.51 -6.32
N ALA A 123 10.38 -21.79 -5.99
CA ALA A 123 9.32 -22.65 -5.45
C ALA A 123 8.86 -22.24 -4.03
N ARG A 124 9.64 -21.42 -3.32
CA ARG A 124 9.36 -20.96 -1.95
C ARG A 124 8.77 -19.54 -1.88
N HIS A 125 8.60 -18.89 -3.02
CA HIS A 125 7.94 -17.60 -3.04
C HIS A 125 6.48 -17.73 -2.61
N ALA A 126 6.07 -16.90 -1.65
CA ALA A 126 4.70 -16.87 -1.17
C ALA A 126 3.71 -16.50 -2.29
N MET A 127 2.56 -17.13 -2.26
CA MET A 127 1.65 -17.27 -3.37
C MET A 127 0.32 -16.56 -3.17
N PRO A 128 -0.09 -15.63 -4.06
CA PRO A 128 -1.43 -15.80 -4.62
C PRO A 128 -1.41 -16.59 -5.92
N PRO A 129 -2.52 -17.24 -6.31
CA PRO A 129 -2.65 -17.85 -7.64
C PRO A 129 -2.34 -16.82 -8.75
N GLY A 130 -1.58 -17.23 -9.77
CA GLY A 130 -1.29 -16.38 -10.93
C GLY A 130 -0.02 -15.52 -10.84
N GLY A 131 0.70 -15.55 -9.75
CA GLY A 131 1.98 -14.86 -9.64
C GLY A 131 2.31 -14.46 -8.20
N PHE A 132 3.54 -14.09 -7.94
CA PHE A 132 3.95 -13.56 -6.65
C PHE A 132 4.34 -12.08 -6.77
N ARG A 133 4.18 -11.37 -5.68
CA ARG A 133 4.44 -9.94 -5.60
C ARG A 133 5.94 -9.68 -5.58
N VAL A 134 6.44 -8.95 -6.58
CA VAL A 134 7.86 -8.59 -6.67
C VAL A 134 8.13 -7.14 -6.29
N ALA A 135 7.16 -6.25 -6.49
CA ALA A 135 7.31 -4.84 -6.12
C ALA A 135 5.97 -4.17 -5.82
N ILE A 136 6.03 -3.07 -5.07
CA ILE A 136 4.94 -2.12 -4.85
C ILE A 136 5.45 -0.73 -5.21
N VAL A 137 4.68 0.00 -6.02
CA VAL A 137 4.87 1.42 -6.28
C VAL A 137 3.78 2.18 -5.53
N ASN A 138 4.13 2.91 -4.48
CA ASN A 138 3.23 3.82 -3.80
C ASN A 138 3.23 5.18 -4.49
N CYS A 139 2.07 5.75 -4.78
CA CYS A 139 1.95 6.95 -5.60
C CYS A 139 0.69 7.75 -5.29
N TRP A 140 0.74 9.06 -5.61
CA TRP A 140 -0.39 9.97 -5.50
C TRP A 140 -1.23 10.04 -6.79
N ASP A 141 -0.70 9.52 -7.90
CA ASP A 141 -1.38 9.45 -9.19
C ASP A 141 -1.31 8.03 -9.73
N ARG A 142 -2.47 7.40 -9.89
CA ARG A 142 -2.56 6.01 -10.33
C ARG A 142 -1.99 5.78 -11.74
N LYS A 143 -2.12 6.75 -12.65
CA LYS A 143 -1.58 6.61 -14.01
C LYS A 143 -0.06 6.60 -13.99
N LYS A 144 0.54 7.51 -13.20
CA LYS A 144 2.00 7.59 -13.00
C LYS A 144 2.53 6.34 -12.28
N GLY A 145 1.81 5.85 -11.27
CA GLY A 145 2.15 4.60 -10.59
C GLY A 145 2.12 3.39 -11.53
N ASN A 146 1.11 3.31 -12.41
CA ASN A 146 1.06 2.26 -13.44
C ASN A 146 2.24 2.36 -14.40
N ALA A 147 2.59 3.55 -14.88
CA ALA A 147 3.75 3.75 -15.78
C ALA A 147 5.07 3.34 -15.09
N ALA A 148 5.25 3.71 -13.83
CA ALA A 148 6.41 3.29 -13.02
C ALA A 148 6.48 1.77 -12.85
N ARG A 149 5.35 1.12 -12.54
CA ARG A 149 5.25 -0.34 -12.47
C ARG A 149 5.59 -1.01 -13.80
N ASP A 150 5.10 -0.47 -14.92
CA ASP A 150 5.32 -1.06 -16.24
C ASP A 150 6.80 -0.94 -16.66
N ARG A 151 7.48 0.14 -16.26
CA ARG A 151 8.94 0.28 -16.42
C ARG A 151 9.71 -0.79 -15.64
N LEU A 152 9.30 -1.06 -14.39
CA LEU A 152 9.86 -2.18 -13.61
C LEU A 152 9.59 -3.53 -14.25
N ARG A 153 8.37 -3.74 -14.75
CA ARG A 153 7.98 -4.98 -15.41
C ARG A 153 8.87 -5.29 -16.61
N SER A 154 9.19 -4.27 -17.41
CA SER A 154 10.09 -4.42 -18.56
C SER A 154 11.47 -4.92 -18.15
N PHE A 155 12.02 -4.44 -17.03
CA PHE A 155 13.28 -4.94 -16.48
C PHE A 155 13.20 -6.42 -16.12
N PHE A 156 12.14 -6.85 -15.41
CA PHE A 156 11.99 -8.24 -15.01
C PHE A 156 11.80 -9.19 -16.19
N ILE A 157 11.11 -8.76 -17.25
CA ILE A 157 10.91 -9.56 -18.47
C ILE A 157 12.22 -9.68 -19.26
N ALA A 158 13.03 -8.64 -19.35
CA ALA A 158 14.29 -8.67 -20.08
C ALA A 158 15.39 -9.49 -19.37
N GLY A 159 15.24 -9.74 -18.07
CA GLY A 159 16.20 -10.48 -17.24
C GLY A 159 15.86 -11.96 -17.02
N THR A 160 14.75 -12.43 -17.60
CA THR A 160 14.36 -13.87 -17.63
C THR A 160 14.68 -14.48 -18.98
#